data_2e4695e957090c15631cb1dee5c99567
#
_entry.id   2e4695e957090c15631cb1dee5c99567
#
_cell.length_a   1.000
_cell.length_b   1.000
_cell.length_c   1.000
_cell.angle_alpha   90.00
_cell.angle_beta   90.00
_cell.angle_gamma   90.00
#
_symmetry.space_group_name_H-M   'P 1'
#
loop_
_entity.id
_entity.type
_entity.pdbx_description
1 polymer ?
#
loop_
_entity_poly.entity_id
_entity_poly.type
_entity_poly.pdbx_seq_one_letter_code
_entity_poly.pdbx_strand_id
1 'polypeptide(L)'
;ALDDAEKNAVRNNISNIVFVKANLDTFFKSGQLPKRVPKPDVIVVDPPRAGMHEDMTNYLPKLGAKKIIYASCNPTTQARDAKILNAYGYRIISSTMVDMFPHTPHIETVMLFSK
;
A
#
# COMPACT_ATOMS: atom_id res chain seq x y z
N ALA A 1 14.66 10.04 4.41
CA ALA A 1 13.43 9.33 4.76
C ALA A 1 13.71 7.96 5.43
N LEU A 2 14.39 6.99 4.79
CA LEU A 2 14.65 5.68 5.42
C LEU A 2 15.55 5.79 6.64
N ASP A 3 16.63 6.57 6.58
CA ASP A 3 17.53 6.80 7.71
C ASP A 3 16.79 7.44 8.92
N ASP A 4 15.80 8.27 8.65
CA ASP A 4 14.97 8.87 9.71
C ASP A 4 13.97 7.84 10.28
N ALA A 5 13.44 6.97 9.42
CA ALA A 5 12.58 5.89 9.87
C ALA A 5 13.34 4.89 10.76
N GLU A 6 14.57 4.54 10.42
CA GLU A 6 15.46 3.72 11.26
C GLU A 6 15.75 4.38 12.61
N LYS A 7 16.10 5.68 12.62
CA LYS A 7 16.30 6.44 13.86
C LYS A 7 15.04 6.49 14.72
N ASN A 8 13.88 6.66 14.10
CA ASN A 8 12.60 6.68 14.82
C ASN A 8 12.27 5.31 15.41
N ALA A 9 12.53 4.22 14.71
CA ALA A 9 12.36 2.88 15.23
C ALA A 9 13.22 2.66 16.49
N VAL A 10 14.51 3.04 16.43
CA VAL A 10 15.42 2.94 17.58
C VAL A 10 14.92 3.79 18.75
N ARG A 11 14.53 5.06 18.52
CA ARG A 11 14.02 5.96 19.57
C ARG A 11 12.77 5.42 20.27
N ASN A 12 11.95 4.66 19.55
CA ASN A 12 10.70 4.10 20.08
C ASN A 12 10.84 2.62 20.50
N ASN A 13 12.07 2.10 20.57
CA ASN A 13 12.37 0.69 20.93
C ASN A 13 11.63 -0.33 20.06
N ILE A 14 11.43 -0.03 18.77
CA ILE A 14 10.80 -0.93 17.80
C ILE A 14 11.90 -1.78 17.16
N SER A 15 11.90 -3.09 17.44
CA SER A 15 12.91 -4.05 16.95
C SER A 15 12.36 -5.04 15.92
N ASN A 16 11.04 -5.14 15.77
CA ASN A 16 10.34 -6.07 14.88
C ASN A 16 10.01 -5.47 13.51
N ILE A 17 10.86 -4.58 13.01
CA ILE A 17 10.71 -3.91 11.72
C ILE A 17 11.91 -4.21 10.81
N VAL A 18 11.66 -4.37 9.51
CA VAL A 18 12.69 -4.50 8.49
C VAL A 18 12.54 -3.37 7.48
N PHE A 19 13.57 -2.56 7.32
CA PHE A 19 13.62 -1.52 6.31
C PHE A 19 14.25 -2.07 5.03
N VAL A 20 13.60 -1.82 3.89
CA VAL A 20 14.09 -2.20 2.58
C VAL A 20 14.22 -0.96 1.71
N LYS A 21 15.45 -0.56 1.41
CA LYS A 21 15.72 0.52 0.46
C LYS A 21 15.66 -0.05 -0.95
N ALA A 22 14.65 0.35 -1.71
CA ALA A 22 14.47 -0.06 -3.09
C ALA A 22 13.88 1.08 -3.94
N ASN A 23 14.26 1.12 -5.21
CA ASN A 23 13.50 1.89 -6.19
C ASN A 23 12.27 1.07 -6.56
N LEU A 24 11.08 1.61 -6.28
CA LEU A 24 9.82 0.90 -6.47
C LEU A 24 9.56 0.53 -7.93
N ASP A 25 9.96 1.39 -8.89
CA ASP A 25 9.75 1.12 -10.31
C ASP A 25 10.53 -0.10 -10.80
N THR A 26 11.76 -0.27 -10.31
CA THR A 26 12.58 -1.45 -10.64
C THR A 26 12.21 -2.65 -9.79
N PHE A 27 11.83 -2.42 -8.54
CA PHE A 27 11.44 -3.48 -7.61
C PHE A 27 10.22 -4.26 -8.08
N PHE A 28 9.15 -3.57 -8.46
CA PHE A 28 7.94 -4.25 -8.93
C PHE A 28 8.11 -4.92 -10.30
N LYS A 29 9.01 -4.41 -11.15
CA LYS A 29 9.37 -5.05 -12.42
C LYS A 29 10.15 -6.35 -12.23
N SER A 30 11.06 -6.38 -11.25
CA SER A 30 11.85 -7.58 -10.95
C SER A 30 11.03 -8.72 -10.34
N GLY A 31 9.91 -8.40 -9.70
CA GLY A 31 9.00 -9.38 -9.11
C GLY A 31 9.58 -10.17 -7.94
N GLN A 32 10.68 -9.68 -7.33
CA GLN A 32 11.37 -10.41 -6.26
C GLN A 32 11.40 -9.60 -4.96
N LEU A 33 10.71 -10.12 -3.94
CA LEU A 33 10.95 -9.68 -2.56
C LEU A 33 12.36 -10.10 -2.13
N PRO A 34 13.05 -9.25 -1.35
CA PRO A 34 14.28 -9.68 -0.70
C PRO A 34 14.01 -10.96 0.10
N LYS A 35 14.90 -11.96 0.01
CA LYS A 35 14.74 -13.29 0.67
C LYS A 35 14.44 -13.19 2.19
N ARG A 36 14.84 -12.10 2.82
CA ARG A 36 14.62 -11.83 4.26
C ARG A 36 13.23 -11.29 4.58
N VAL A 37 12.42 -10.93 3.58
CA VAL A 37 11.06 -10.42 3.79
C VAL A 37 10.10 -11.60 3.72
N PRO A 38 9.40 -11.95 4.82
CA PRO A 38 8.44 -13.04 4.80
C PRO A 38 7.22 -12.67 3.96
N LYS A 39 6.45 -13.68 3.57
CA LYS A 39 5.16 -13.47 2.93
C LYS A 39 4.26 -12.65 3.85
N PRO A 40 3.69 -11.51 3.40
CA PRO A 40 2.86 -10.68 4.24
C PRO A 40 1.47 -11.28 4.47
N ASP A 41 0.92 -11.12 5.66
CA ASP A 41 -0.49 -11.39 5.94
C ASP A 41 -1.37 -10.21 5.53
N VAL A 42 -0.85 -9.00 5.71
CA VAL A 42 -1.51 -7.74 5.37
C VAL A 42 -0.53 -6.84 4.62
N ILE A 43 -1.02 -6.18 3.58
CA ILE A 43 -0.29 -5.14 2.85
C ILE A 43 -0.97 -3.80 3.12
N VAL A 44 -0.21 -2.78 3.46
CA VAL A 44 -0.69 -1.40 3.58
C VAL A 44 -0.03 -0.56 2.49
N VAL A 45 -0.84 0.17 1.73
CA VAL A 45 -0.36 1.07 0.67
C VAL A 45 -0.96 2.45 0.82
N ASP A 46 -0.14 3.47 0.57
CA ASP A 46 -0.51 4.88 0.54
C ASP A 46 0.27 5.54 -0.62
N PRO A 47 -0.20 5.36 -1.87
CA PRO A 47 0.47 5.87 -3.04
C PRO A 47 0.20 7.38 -3.24
N PRO A 48 0.98 8.07 -4.07
CA PRO A 48 0.70 9.45 -4.46
C PRO A 48 -0.64 9.60 -5.20
N ARG A 49 -1.09 10.84 -5.45
CA ARG A 49 -2.38 11.17 -6.09
C ARG A 49 -2.65 10.49 -7.43
N ALA A 50 -1.60 10.09 -8.16
CA ALA A 50 -1.71 9.32 -9.40
C ALA A 50 -2.20 7.88 -9.19
N GLY A 51 -2.29 7.42 -7.95
CA GLY A 51 -2.56 6.03 -7.58
C GLY A 51 -1.32 5.15 -7.70
N MET A 52 -1.50 3.87 -7.60
CA MET A 52 -0.43 2.90 -7.80
C MET A 52 -0.05 2.80 -9.28
N HIS A 53 1.25 2.61 -9.54
CA HIS A 53 1.68 2.22 -10.88
C HIS A 53 1.10 0.84 -11.23
N GLU A 54 0.80 0.61 -12.51
CA GLU A 54 0.17 -0.64 -12.96
C GLU A 54 0.99 -1.87 -12.57
N ASP A 55 2.31 -1.82 -12.71
CA ASP A 55 3.22 -2.91 -12.30
C ASP A 55 3.07 -3.23 -10.81
N MET A 56 2.95 -2.22 -9.95
CA MET A 56 2.71 -2.38 -8.51
C MET A 56 1.35 -3.02 -8.25
N THR A 57 0.30 -2.51 -8.88
CA THR A 57 -1.07 -3.01 -8.69
C THR A 57 -1.20 -4.47 -9.11
N ASN A 58 -0.52 -4.87 -10.19
CA ASN A 58 -0.46 -6.26 -10.66
C ASN A 58 0.48 -7.16 -9.83
N TYR A 59 1.43 -6.57 -9.10
CA TYR A 59 2.39 -7.31 -8.29
C TYR A 59 1.86 -7.64 -6.89
N LEU A 60 1.15 -6.70 -6.24
CA LEU A 60 0.67 -6.88 -4.87
C LEU A 60 -0.11 -8.19 -4.66
N PRO A 61 -1.04 -8.60 -5.56
CA PRO A 61 -1.74 -9.87 -5.43
C PRO A 61 -0.85 -11.10 -5.42
N LYS A 62 0.31 -11.04 -6.09
CA LYS A 62 1.27 -12.15 -6.18
C LYS A 62 2.02 -12.36 -4.85
N LEU A 63 2.05 -11.36 -3.97
CA LEU A 63 2.58 -11.48 -2.61
C LEU A 63 1.72 -12.39 -1.73
N GLY A 64 0.45 -12.62 -2.12
CA GLY A 64 -0.45 -13.56 -1.49
C GLY A 64 -0.93 -13.15 -0.09
N ALA A 65 -0.92 -11.87 0.23
CA ALA A 65 -1.54 -11.36 1.45
C ALA A 65 -3.05 -11.63 1.44
N LYS A 66 -3.62 -11.90 2.59
CA LYS A 66 -5.07 -12.09 2.72
C LYS A 66 -5.83 -10.78 2.71
N LYS A 67 -5.18 -9.69 3.11
CA LYS A 67 -5.79 -8.36 3.23
C LYS A 67 -4.89 -7.29 2.64
N ILE A 68 -5.52 -6.28 2.03
CA ILE A 68 -4.86 -5.06 1.57
C ILE A 68 -5.61 -3.89 2.17
N ILE A 69 -4.89 -2.99 2.84
CA ILE A 69 -5.38 -1.68 3.28
C ILE A 69 -4.82 -0.64 2.33
N TYR A 70 -5.69 0.12 1.69
CA TYR A 70 -5.33 1.12 0.71
C TYR A 70 -5.83 2.49 1.16
N ALA A 71 -4.93 3.35 1.65
CA ALA A 71 -5.21 4.77 1.88
C ALA A 71 -4.94 5.56 0.60
N SER A 72 -5.76 6.57 0.31
CA SER A 72 -5.61 7.39 -0.90
C SER A 72 -6.23 8.76 -0.72
N CYS A 73 -5.53 9.80 -1.17
CA CYS A 73 -6.05 11.15 -1.30
C CYS A 73 -6.78 11.39 -2.64
N ASN A 74 -6.98 10.35 -3.46
CA ASN A 74 -7.70 10.45 -4.73
C ASN A 74 -8.58 9.22 -4.96
N PRO A 75 -9.90 9.31 -4.66
CA PRO A 75 -10.83 8.19 -4.82
C PRO A 75 -10.94 7.67 -6.26
N THR A 76 -10.73 8.53 -7.27
CA THR A 76 -10.83 8.14 -8.69
C THR A 76 -9.72 7.15 -9.07
N THR A 77 -8.48 7.47 -8.72
CA THR A 77 -7.35 6.57 -8.98
C THR A 77 -7.42 5.32 -8.12
N GLN A 78 -7.90 5.43 -6.89
CA GLN A 78 -8.14 4.29 -6.01
C GLN A 78 -9.18 3.33 -6.60
N ALA A 79 -10.28 3.84 -7.18
CA ALA A 79 -11.30 3.01 -7.82
C ALA A 79 -10.76 2.27 -9.05
N ARG A 80 -9.89 2.92 -9.85
CA ARG A 80 -9.18 2.29 -10.97
C ARG A 80 -8.34 1.11 -10.48
N ASP A 81 -7.54 1.31 -9.45
CA ASP A 81 -6.65 0.30 -8.88
C ASP A 81 -7.45 -0.82 -8.21
N ALA A 82 -8.56 -0.48 -7.54
CA ALA A 82 -9.48 -1.43 -6.94
C ALA A 82 -10.07 -2.40 -7.98
N LYS A 83 -10.36 -1.93 -9.20
CA LYS A 83 -10.82 -2.79 -10.30
C LYS A 83 -9.78 -3.85 -10.66
N ILE A 84 -8.51 -3.50 -10.67
CA ILE A 84 -7.42 -4.45 -10.94
C ILE A 84 -7.31 -5.45 -9.80
N LEU A 85 -7.29 -5.00 -8.54
CA LEU A 85 -7.24 -5.88 -7.36
C LEU A 85 -8.44 -6.86 -7.33
N ASN A 86 -9.63 -6.39 -7.73
CA ASN A 86 -10.82 -7.23 -7.82
C ASN A 86 -10.65 -8.36 -8.84
N ALA A 87 -10.03 -8.10 -9.99
CA ALA A 87 -9.75 -9.14 -11.00
C ALA A 87 -8.83 -10.26 -10.45
N TYR A 88 -8.02 -9.96 -9.44
CA TYR A 88 -7.21 -10.94 -8.71
C TYR A 88 -7.93 -11.59 -7.51
N GLY A 89 -9.23 -11.32 -7.33
CA GLY A 89 -10.07 -11.94 -6.32
C GLY A 89 -10.16 -11.17 -4.99
N TYR A 90 -9.56 -9.98 -4.88
CA TYR A 90 -9.74 -9.13 -3.69
C TYR A 90 -11.08 -8.40 -3.75
N ARG A 91 -11.86 -8.53 -2.69
CA ARG A 91 -13.16 -7.85 -2.54
C ARG A 91 -13.05 -6.69 -1.57
N ILE A 92 -13.70 -5.57 -1.87
CA ILE A 92 -13.82 -4.46 -0.93
C ILE A 92 -14.71 -4.89 0.23
N ILE A 93 -14.18 -4.88 1.44
CA ILE A 93 -14.90 -5.22 2.68
C ILE A 93 -15.45 -3.96 3.34
N SER A 94 -14.66 -2.88 3.30
CA SER A 94 -15.08 -1.58 3.81
C SER A 94 -14.40 -0.45 3.06
N SER A 95 -15.06 0.70 3.02
CA SER A 95 -14.51 1.95 2.53
C SER A 95 -14.92 3.06 3.50
N THR A 96 -13.96 3.81 3.98
CA THR A 96 -14.14 4.92 4.92
C THR A 96 -13.58 6.18 4.32
N MET A 97 -14.35 7.26 4.34
CA MET A 97 -13.90 8.59 3.98
C MET A 97 -13.46 9.34 5.23
N VAL A 98 -12.34 10.05 5.12
CA VAL A 98 -11.77 10.87 6.20
C VAL A 98 -11.55 12.28 5.66
N ASP A 99 -12.24 13.26 6.23
CA ASP A 99 -12.07 14.66 5.88
C ASP A 99 -10.88 15.25 6.66
N MET A 100 -9.70 15.17 6.06
CA MET A 100 -8.46 15.72 6.61
C MET A 100 -8.25 17.20 6.26
N PHE A 101 -9.00 17.71 5.28
CA PHE A 101 -8.85 19.05 4.75
C PHE A 101 -10.22 19.75 4.61
N PRO A 102 -10.89 20.08 5.75
CA PRO A 102 -12.21 20.73 5.73
C PRO A 102 -12.22 21.97 4.83
N HIS A 103 -13.34 22.20 4.15
CA HIS A 103 -13.55 23.32 3.19
C HIS A 103 -12.70 23.24 1.91
N THR A 104 -12.13 22.08 1.60
CA THR A 104 -11.47 21.82 0.32
C THR A 104 -12.12 20.62 -0.39
N PRO A 105 -11.91 20.40 -1.70
CA PRO A 105 -12.41 19.23 -2.40
C PRO A 105 -11.54 17.98 -2.13
N HIS A 106 -10.58 18.06 -1.23
CA HIS A 106 -9.67 16.96 -0.92
C HIS A 106 -10.23 16.09 0.19
N ILE A 107 -10.30 14.79 -0.08
CA ILE A 107 -10.74 13.78 0.87
C ILE A 107 -9.78 12.61 0.87
N GLU A 108 -9.53 12.05 2.03
CA GLU A 108 -8.83 10.77 2.17
C GLU A 108 -9.85 9.64 2.17
N THR A 109 -9.51 8.55 1.54
CA THR A 109 -10.30 7.32 1.57
C THR A 109 -9.44 6.15 1.98
N VAL A 110 -9.96 5.31 2.87
CA VAL A 110 -9.28 4.08 3.30
C VAL A 110 -10.17 2.90 2.91
N MET A 111 -9.66 2.04 2.05
CA MET A 111 -10.34 0.81 1.65
C MET A 111 -9.66 -0.42 2.25
N LEU A 112 -10.45 -1.34 2.78
CA LEU A 112 -10.01 -2.67 3.16
C LEU A 112 -10.46 -3.67 2.11
N PHE A 113 -9.51 -4.39 1.56
CA PHE A 113 -9.73 -5.53 0.68
C PHE A 113 -9.42 -6.85 1.39
N SER A 114 -10.16 -7.89 1.05
CA SER A 114 -9.89 -9.26 1.49
C SER A 114 -10.05 -10.25 0.34
N LYS A 115 -9.25 -11.30 0.41
CA LYS A 115 -9.28 -12.43 -0.54
C LYS A 115 -9.54 -13.72 0.21
#